data_7d407ae0c9cfe4c907577298eb0d704d
#
_entry.id   7d407ae0c9cfe4c907577298eb0d704d
#
_cell.length_a   1.000
_cell.length_b   1.000
_cell.length_c   1.000
_cell.angle_alpha   90.00
_cell.angle_beta   90.00
_cell.angle_gamma   90.00
#
_symmetry.space_group_name_H-M   'P 1'
#
loop_
_entity.id
_entity.type
_entity.pdbx_description
1 polymer ?
#
loop_
_entity_poly.entity_id
_entity_poly.type
_entity_poly.pdbx_seq_one_letter_code
_entity_poly.pdbx_strand_id
1 'polypeptide(L)'
;MKLSKYKRLINALFVLQFLVTAPFAGNVSGQTKTEEQPKTPEQTKTPEQVKLQAAQVNNFIQRFDDKALINLALERNDSETKKMLFLSNSLGYVAYSIPAALFVGGVVRHDSGMRQNALYVGSSAAIDLGFTLLLKTIFKRRRPFVQNLKIVAVYNATSTSFPSGHTSTSFAVATALSRAYPKWYVIGPSYLWAASVGYSRMYLGVHYPSDVFGGALLGTTTSWLLKPAFK
;
A
#
# COMPACT_ATOMS: atom_id res chain seq x y z
N MET A 1 -4.75 23.07 18.50
CA MET A 1 -4.42 23.84 17.27
C MET A 1 -3.26 23.29 16.44
N LYS A 2 -2.73 22.07 16.68
CA LYS A 2 -1.59 21.48 15.91
C LYS A 2 -1.96 20.41 14.86
N LEU A 3 -3.15 19.83 14.90
CA LEU A 3 -3.57 18.76 13.95
C LEU A 3 -3.89 19.23 12.52
N SER A 4 -4.22 20.50 12.32
CA SER A 4 -4.61 21.05 11.00
C SER A 4 -3.42 21.12 10.03
N LYS A 5 -2.23 21.41 10.52
CA LYS A 5 -0.99 21.47 9.69
C LYS A 5 -0.59 20.09 9.14
N TYR A 6 -0.73 19.03 9.94
CA TYR A 6 -0.39 17.66 9.52
C TYR A 6 -1.37 17.11 8.48
N LYS A 7 -2.67 17.43 8.58
CA LYS A 7 -3.66 17.06 7.56
C LYS A 7 -3.33 17.66 6.18
N ARG A 8 -2.86 18.92 6.15
CA ARG A 8 -2.46 19.57 4.89
C ARG A 8 -1.18 18.97 4.30
N LEU A 9 -0.22 18.59 5.14
CA LEU A 9 1.02 17.94 4.69
C LEU A 9 0.76 16.54 4.12
N ILE A 10 -0.13 15.78 4.75
CA ILE A 10 -0.52 14.43 4.30
C ILE A 10 -1.32 14.51 3.00
N ASN A 11 -2.24 15.47 2.87
CA ASN A 11 -2.95 15.69 1.62
C ASN A 11 -2.01 16.15 0.48
N ALA A 12 -1.00 16.97 0.78
CA ALA A 12 0.02 17.36 -0.20
C ALA A 12 0.89 16.18 -0.63
N LEU A 13 1.26 15.28 0.28
CA LEU A 13 1.99 14.04 -0.03
C LEU A 13 1.14 13.08 -0.89
N PHE A 14 -0.16 12.97 -0.62
CA PHE A 14 -1.07 12.15 -1.45
C PHE A 14 -1.28 12.73 -2.86
N VAL A 15 -1.37 14.05 -2.99
CA VAL A 15 -1.52 14.73 -4.30
C VAL A 15 -0.21 14.66 -5.09
N LEU A 16 0.95 14.78 -4.43
CA LEU A 16 2.26 14.67 -5.08
C LEU A 16 2.52 13.25 -5.63
N GLN A 17 1.94 12.24 -5.02
CA GLN A 17 2.08 10.83 -5.43
C GLN A 17 1.31 10.53 -6.73
N PHE A 18 0.23 11.25 -7.02
CA PHE A 18 -0.53 11.15 -8.27
C PHE A 18 0.17 11.84 -9.46
N LEU A 19 1.03 12.83 -9.20
CA LEU A 19 1.74 13.57 -10.23
C LEU A 19 3.03 12.87 -10.73
N VAL A 20 3.58 11.92 -9.97
CA VAL A 20 4.85 11.24 -10.31
C VAL A 20 4.65 9.98 -11.18
N THR A 21 3.43 9.49 -11.35
CA THR A 21 3.12 8.27 -12.12
C THR A 21 2.57 8.51 -13.53
N ALA A 22 2.62 9.74 -14.05
CA ALA A 22 2.27 10.00 -15.45
C ALA A 22 3.38 9.46 -16.37
N PRO A 23 3.06 8.65 -17.41
CA PRO A 23 4.06 8.17 -18.34
C PRO A 23 4.63 9.32 -19.17
N PHE A 24 5.94 9.36 -19.27
CA PHE A 24 6.69 10.27 -20.10
C PHE A 24 6.41 9.93 -21.58
N ALA A 25 5.45 10.61 -22.21
CA ALA A 25 5.21 10.52 -23.63
C ALA A 25 6.17 11.46 -24.36
N GLY A 26 7.04 10.87 -25.16
CA GLY A 26 8.05 11.59 -25.93
C GLY A 26 7.42 12.57 -26.95
N ASN A 27 8.06 13.71 -27.11
CA ASN A 27 7.77 14.73 -28.10
C ASN A 27 7.91 14.19 -29.53
N VAL A 28 6.84 14.30 -30.31
CA VAL A 28 6.91 14.34 -31.78
C VAL A 28 6.53 15.76 -32.20
N SER A 29 7.49 16.47 -32.74
CA SER A 29 7.31 17.79 -33.33
C SER A 29 6.46 17.73 -34.60
N GLY A 30 5.31 18.38 -34.55
CA GLY A 30 4.49 18.68 -35.73
C GLY A 30 3.80 20.03 -35.52
N GLN A 31 4.30 21.08 -36.17
CA GLN A 31 3.69 22.40 -36.15
C GLN A 31 2.39 22.37 -36.96
N THR A 32 1.27 22.56 -36.30
CA THR A 32 0.02 23.04 -36.88
C THR A 32 -0.49 24.21 -36.07
N LYS A 33 -0.56 25.38 -36.71
CA LYS A 33 -1.24 26.55 -36.18
C LYS A 33 -2.69 26.19 -35.92
N THR A 34 -3.11 26.16 -34.64
CA THR A 34 -4.50 26.06 -34.23
C THR A 34 -4.87 27.34 -33.50
N GLU A 35 -5.92 28.00 -33.97
CA GLU A 35 -6.51 29.19 -33.41
C GLU A 35 -6.79 28.95 -31.88
N GLU A 36 -6.36 29.91 -31.05
CA GLU A 36 -6.67 29.96 -29.63
C GLU A 36 -8.18 30.16 -29.42
N GLN A 37 -8.88 29.08 -29.08
CA GLN A 37 -10.19 29.21 -28.49
C GLN A 37 -10.07 29.83 -27.08
N PRO A 38 -10.96 30.75 -26.67
CA PRO A 38 -10.89 31.36 -25.35
C PRO A 38 -11.05 30.29 -24.28
N LYS A 39 -10.05 30.17 -23.40
CA LYS A 39 -10.08 29.28 -22.23
C LYS A 39 -11.27 29.65 -21.36
N THR A 40 -12.25 28.74 -21.26
CA THR A 40 -13.34 28.85 -20.30
C THR A 40 -12.73 29.02 -18.91
N PRO A 41 -13.17 30.00 -18.09
CA PRO A 41 -12.64 30.21 -16.76
C PRO A 41 -12.80 28.91 -15.95
N GLU A 42 -11.69 28.39 -15.44
CA GLU A 42 -11.68 27.26 -14.52
C GLU A 42 -12.53 27.63 -13.31
N GLN A 43 -13.75 27.07 -13.22
CA GLN A 43 -14.70 27.36 -12.16
C GLN A 43 -14.12 26.83 -10.85
N THR A 44 -13.56 27.73 -10.05
CA THR A 44 -13.09 27.42 -8.69
C THR A 44 -14.28 26.94 -7.87
N LYS A 45 -14.31 25.63 -7.58
CA LYS A 45 -15.39 24.99 -6.83
C LYS A 45 -15.51 25.62 -5.44
N THR A 46 -16.72 25.92 -5.00
CA THR A 46 -16.98 26.43 -3.67
C THR A 46 -16.60 25.37 -2.61
N PRO A 47 -16.26 25.78 -1.36
CA PRO A 47 -15.94 24.82 -0.28
C PRO A 47 -17.06 23.79 -0.03
N GLU A 48 -18.31 24.16 -0.28
CA GLU A 48 -19.47 23.28 -0.14
C GLU A 48 -19.55 22.25 -1.28
N GLN A 49 -19.30 22.65 -2.51
CA GLN A 49 -19.21 21.74 -3.66
C GLN A 49 -18.07 20.74 -3.49
N VAL A 50 -16.92 21.15 -2.93
CA VAL A 50 -15.81 20.27 -2.62
C VAL A 50 -16.20 19.24 -1.54
N LYS A 51 -16.94 19.65 -0.49
CA LYS A 51 -17.45 18.74 0.55
C LYS A 51 -18.45 17.74 0.02
N LEU A 52 -19.40 18.17 -0.83
CA LEU A 52 -20.38 17.28 -1.45
C LEU A 52 -19.70 16.26 -2.37
N GLN A 53 -18.75 16.70 -3.17
CA GLN A 53 -18.00 15.80 -4.05
C GLN A 53 -17.16 14.79 -3.26
N ALA A 54 -16.50 15.21 -2.18
CA ALA A 54 -15.76 14.33 -1.28
C ALA A 54 -16.67 13.29 -0.59
N ALA A 55 -17.88 13.68 -0.18
CA ALA A 55 -18.87 12.77 0.40
C ALA A 55 -19.36 11.74 -0.63
N GLN A 56 -19.58 12.14 -1.87
CA GLN A 56 -19.98 11.23 -2.96
C GLN A 56 -18.88 10.21 -3.29
N VAL A 57 -17.62 10.66 -3.36
CA VAL A 57 -16.47 9.77 -3.57
C VAL A 57 -16.32 8.78 -2.42
N ASN A 58 -16.44 9.22 -1.17
CA ASN A 58 -16.37 8.33 -0.01
C ASN A 58 -17.49 7.29 -0.03
N ASN A 59 -18.72 7.67 -0.40
CA ASN A 59 -19.83 6.74 -0.53
C ASN A 59 -19.61 5.72 -1.66
N PHE A 60 -19.00 6.13 -2.77
CA PHE A 60 -18.67 5.22 -3.87
C PHE A 60 -17.61 4.19 -3.46
N ILE A 61 -16.50 4.65 -2.84
CA ILE A 61 -15.44 3.77 -2.35
C ILE A 61 -15.99 2.78 -1.32
N GLN A 62 -16.81 3.26 -0.37
CA GLN A 62 -17.38 2.38 0.66
C GLN A 62 -18.31 1.32 0.07
N ARG A 63 -19.15 1.68 -0.92
CA ARG A 63 -20.02 0.70 -1.62
C ARG A 63 -19.22 -0.35 -2.38
N PHE A 64 -18.14 0.06 -3.04
CA PHE A 64 -17.23 -0.85 -3.72
C PHE A 64 -16.55 -1.80 -2.73
N ASP A 65 -16.01 -1.25 -1.66
CA ASP A 65 -15.35 -1.99 -0.58
C ASP A 65 -16.30 -3.04 0.04
N ASP A 66 -17.52 -2.64 0.40
CA ASP A 66 -18.52 -3.51 1.00
C ASP A 66 -18.94 -4.64 0.03
N LYS A 67 -19.25 -4.30 -1.22
CA LYS A 67 -19.65 -5.27 -2.24
C LYS A 67 -18.57 -6.32 -2.48
N ALA A 68 -17.32 -5.91 -2.60
CA ALA A 68 -16.20 -6.82 -2.81
C ALA A 68 -16.05 -7.81 -1.65
N LEU A 69 -16.15 -7.33 -0.39
CA LEU A 69 -16.00 -8.18 0.78
C LEU A 69 -17.20 -9.12 0.98
N ILE A 70 -18.43 -8.68 0.70
CA ILE A 70 -19.61 -9.53 0.76
C ILE A 70 -19.48 -10.68 -0.25
N ASN A 71 -19.07 -10.39 -1.48
CA ASN A 71 -18.87 -11.43 -2.50
C ASN A 71 -17.79 -12.44 -2.07
N LEU A 72 -16.65 -11.96 -1.55
CA LEU A 72 -15.60 -12.84 -1.03
C LEU A 72 -16.07 -13.68 0.15
N ALA A 73 -16.95 -13.15 1.00
CA ALA A 73 -17.49 -13.90 2.13
C ALA A 73 -18.42 -15.05 1.70
N LEU A 74 -19.16 -14.88 0.60
CA LEU A 74 -20.04 -15.91 0.03
C LEU A 74 -19.27 -17.08 -0.58
N GLU A 75 -18.06 -16.83 -1.09
CA GLU A 75 -17.20 -17.85 -1.72
C GLU A 75 -16.28 -18.56 -0.71
N ARG A 76 -16.33 -18.20 0.57
CA ARG A 76 -15.46 -18.74 1.60
C ARG A 76 -15.73 -20.22 1.87
N ASN A 77 -14.65 -20.98 1.96
CA ASN A 77 -14.67 -22.36 2.43
C ASN A 77 -13.45 -22.64 3.34
N ASP A 78 -13.48 -23.71 4.10
CA ASP A 78 -12.47 -24.02 5.11
C ASP A 78 -11.07 -24.25 4.52
N SER A 79 -10.99 -24.90 3.35
CA SER A 79 -9.72 -25.19 2.68
C SER A 79 -9.02 -23.91 2.26
N GLU A 80 -9.73 -23.02 1.56
CA GLU A 80 -9.19 -21.74 1.12
C GLU A 80 -8.89 -20.81 2.32
N THR A 81 -9.74 -20.85 3.35
CA THR A 81 -9.51 -20.06 4.58
C THR A 81 -8.18 -20.44 5.24
N LYS A 82 -7.84 -21.74 5.33
CA LYS A 82 -6.55 -22.19 5.87
C LYS A 82 -5.37 -21.69 5.02
N LYS A 83 -5.48 -21.72 3.69
CA LYS A 83 -4.44 -21.18 2.78
C LYS A 83 -4.28 -19.68 2.96
N MET A 84 -5.38 -18.92 3.07
CA MET A 84 -5.34 -17.46 3.27
C MET A 84 -4.77 -17.09 4.65
N LEU A 85 -5.05 -17.87 5.69
CA LEU A 85 -4.40 -17.71 7.00
C LEU A 85 -2.89 -17.97 6.91
N PHE A 86 -2.48 -19.02 6.22
CA PHE A 86 -1.05 -19.31 6.00
C PHE A 86 -0.36 -18.15 5.25
N LEU A 87 -0.94 -17.66 4.15
CA LEU A 87 -0.42 -16.51 3.40
C LEU A 87 -0.33 -15.26 4.27
N SER A 88 -1.38 -14.96 5.04
CA SER A 88 -1.39 -13.83 5.96
C SER A 88 -0.28 -13.93 7.01
N ASN A 89 -0.10 -15.12 7.61
CA ASN A 89 0.89 -15.35 8.67
C ASN A 89 2.32 -15.43 8.13
N SER A 90 2.50 -15.71 6.82
CA SER A 90 3.82 -15.76 6.18
C SER A 90 4.56 -14.42 6.25
N LEU A 91 3.85 -13.30 6.42
CA LEU A 91 4.48 -11.98 6.58
C LEU A 91 5.54 -11.97 7.68
N GLY A 92 5.19 -12.46 8.88
CA GLY A 92 6.12 -12.48 10.01
C GLY A 92 7.40 -13.24 9.68
N TYR A 93 7.25 -14.43 9.11
CA TYR A 93 8.41 -15.24 8.72
C TYR A 93 9.25 -14.56 7.64
N VAL A 94 8.64 -14.11 6.55
CA VAL A 94 9.35 -13.52 5.40
C VAL A 94 10.01 -12.19 5.77
N ALA A 95 9.30 -11.31 6.48
CA ALA A 95 9.81 -9.99 6.83
C ALA A 95 11.02 -10.02 7.77
N TYR A 96 11.16 -11.06 8.60
CA TYR A 96 12.30 -11.19 9.50
C TYR A 96 13.38 -12.15 8.95
N SER A 97 12.99 -13.29 8.34
CA SER A 97 13.98 -14.29 7.90
C SER A 97 14.79 -13.83 6.69
N ILE A 98 14.20 -13.09 5.75
CA ILE A 98 14.92 -12.66 4.55
C ILE A 98 16.06 -11.68 4.89
N PRO A 99 15.85 -10.55 5.60
CA PRO A 99 16.95 -9.68 5.98
C PRO A 99 17.97 -10.38 6.89
N ALA A 100 17.52 -11.24 7.80
CA ALA A 100 18.42 -12.02 8.64
C ALA A 100 19.31 -12.97 7.82
N ALA A 101 18.73 -13.74 6.89
CA ALA A 101 19.47 -14.64 6.03
C ALA A 101 20.46 -13.90 5.12
N LEU A 102 20.07 -12.77 4.56
CA LEU A 102 20.96 -11.90 3.76
C LEU A 102 22.11 -11.37 4.62
N PHE A 103 21.83 -10.95 5.85
CA PHE A 103 22.88 -10.44 6.74
C PHE A 103 23.89 -11.52 7.12
N VAL A 104 23.41 -12.68 7.57
CA VAL A 104 24.26 -13.82 7.93
C VAL A 104 25.06 -14.31 6.70
N GLY A 105 24.40 -14.45 5.54
CA GLY A 105 25.07 -14.82 4.29
C GLY A 105 26.17 -13.82 3.90
N GLY A 106 25.91 -12.52 4.09
CA GLY A 106 26.89 -11.46 3.84
C GLY A 106 28.06 -11.46 4.84
N VAL A 107 27.85 -11.91 6.08
CA VAL A 107 28.94 -12.11 7.05
C VAL A 107 29.80 -13.30 6.67
N VAL A 108 29.19 -14.46 6.38
CA VAL A 108 29.88 -15.69 6.04
C VAL A 108 30.70 -15.57 4.74
N ARG A 109 30.16 -14.83 3.76
CA ARG A 109 30.82 -14.61 2.46
C ARG A 109 31.75 -13.39 2.44
N HIS A 110 31.89 -12.68 3.54
CA HIS A 110 32.59 -11.39 3.61
C HIS A 110 32.09 -10.34 2.60
N ASP A 111 30.80 -10.44 2.21
CA ASP A 111 30.16 -9.56 1.23
C ASP A 111 29.48 -8.39 1.95
N SER A 112 30.10 -7.21 1.85
CA SER A 112 29.58 -5.99 2.44
C SER A 112 28.29 -5.50 1.77
N GLY A 113 28.15 -5.69 0.44
CA GLY A 113 26.95 -5.34 -0.31
C GLY A 113 25.75 -6.14 0.13
N MET A 114 25.92 -7.45 0.35
CA MET A 114 24.85 -8.30 0.84
C MET A 114 24.38 -7.91 2.24
N ARG A 115 25.31 -7.55 3.15
CA ARG A 115 24.96 -7.03 4.50
C ARG A 115 24.18 -5.70 4.43
N GLN A 116 24.60 -4.81 3.54
CA GLN A 116 23.91 -3.52 3.38
C GLN A 116 22.53 -3.67 2.74
N ASN A 117 22.38 -4.58 1.77
CA ASN A 117 21.06 -4.93 1.23
C ASN A 117 20.16 -5.55 2.30
N ALA A 118 20.69 -6.36 3.21
CA ALA A 118 19.96 -6.88 4.36
C ALA A 118 19.43 -5.76 5.26
N LEU A 119 20.29 -4.79 5.60
CA LEU A 119 19.91 -3.61 6.39
C LEU A 119 18.86 -2.76 5.66
N TYR A 120 19.01 -2.58 4.35
CA TYR A 120 18.02 -1.85 3.55
C TYR A 120 16.64 -2.52 3.57
N VAL A 121 16.56 -3.83 3.38
CA VAL A 121 15.30 -4.57 3.45
C VAL A 121 14.67 -4.51 4.84
N GLY A 122 15.47 -4.76 5.88
CA GLY A 122 15.01 -4.72 7.27
C GLY A 122 14.55 -3.34 7.71
N SER A 123 15.31 -2.29 7.40
CA SER A 123 14.93 -0.91 7.72
C SER A 123 13.71 -0.45 6.95
N SER A 124 13.55 -0.87 5.69
CA SER A 124 12.34 -0.57 4.90
C SER A 124 11.08 -1.11 5.59
N ALA A 125 11.13 -2.36 6.06
CA ALA A 125 10.00 -2.97 6.78
C ALA A 125 9.73 -2.28 8.13
N ALA A 126 10.77 -1.94 8.89
CA ALA A 126 10.64 -1.30 10.19
C ALA A 126 10.09 0.15 10.09
N ILE A 127 10.59 0.93 9.15
CA ILE A 127 10.13 2.30 8.91
C ILE A 127 8.70 2.31 8.37
N ASP A 128 8.36 1.38 7.46
CA ASP A 128 7.00 1.20 6.97
C ASP A 128 6.01 0.86 8.11
N LEU A 129 6.40 -0.02 9.03
CA LEU A 129 5.59 -0.32 10.21
C LEU A 129 5.35 0.94 11.04
N GLY A 130 6.37 1.79 11.24
CA GLY A 130 6.25 3.07 11.93
C GLY A 130 5.23 4.00 11.25
N PHE A 131 5.32 4.17 9.92
CA PHE A 131 4.34 4.95 9.16
C PHE A 131 2.94 4.35 9.19
N THR A 132 2.84 3.02 9.08
CA THR A 132 1.55 2.31 9.22
C THR A 132 0.89 2.61 10.55
N LEU A 133 1.61 2.51 11.66
CA LEU A 133 1.10 2.80 13.00
C LEU A 133 0.68 4.27 13.13
N LEU A 134 1.49 5.18 12.63
CA LEU A 134 1.17 6.61 12.61
C LEU A 134 -0.12 6.91 11.84
N LEU A 135 -0.27 6.37 10.64
CA LEU A 135 -1.47 6.57 9.84
C LEU A 135 -2.72 5.95 10.47
N LYS A 136 -2.57 4.81 11.15
CA LYS A 136 -3.66 4.19 11.92
C LYS A 136 -4.18 5.10 13.03
N THR A 137 -3.31 5.83 13.72
CA THR A 137 -3.72 6.78 14.78
C THR A 137 -4.41 8.03 14.20
N ILE A 138 -4.11 8.38 12.94
CA ILE A 138 -4.69 9.55 12.28
C ILE A 138 -6.06 9.23 11.68
N PHE A 139 -6.16 8.16 10.88
CA PHE A 139 -7.37 7.84 10.11
C PHE A 139 -8.44 7.15 10.95
N LYS A 140 -8.08 6.33 11.91
CA LYS A 140 -8.99 5.61 12.85
C LYS A 140 -10.17 4.92 12.17
N ARG A 141 -9.99 4.44 10.94
CA ARG A 141 -11.06 3.78 10.17
C ARG A 141 -11.53 2.52 10.89
N ARG A 142 -12.85 2.36 11.03
CA ARG A 142 -13.45 1.13 11.57
C ARG A 142 -13.25 -0.04 10.61
N ARG A 143 -13.12 -1.25 11.15
CA ARG A 143 -12.95 -2.45 10.35
C ARG A 143 -14.26 -2.89 9.68
N PRO A 144 -14.18 -3.67 8.56
CA PRO A 144 -15.36 -4.10 7.81
C PRO A 144 -16.42 -4.78 8.69
N PHE A 145 -16.02 -5.75 9.49
CA PHE A 145 -16.90 -6.53 10.36
C PHE A 145 -17.52 -5.75 11.53
N VAL A 146 -16.97 -4.57 11.85
CA VAL A 146 -17.53 -3.65 12.86
C VAL A 146 -18.54 -2.69 12.23
N GLN A 147 -18.32 -2.32 10.97
CA GLN A 147 -19.13 -1.31 10.29
C GLN A 147 -20.31 -1.92 9.53
N ASN A 148 -20.16 -3.13 9.01
CA ASN A 148 -21.18 -3.84 8.23
C ASN A 148 -21.34 -5.28 8.74
N LEU A 149 -22.46 -5.56 9.41
CA LEU A 149 -22.75 -6.88 10.01
C LEU A 149 -22.90 -8.02 9.00
N LYS A 150 -23.04 -7.72 7.69
CA LYS A 150 -23.03 -8.72 6.62
C LYS A 150 -21.64 -9.27 6.31
N ILE A 151 -20.60 -8.59 6.81
CA ILE A 151 -19.21 -8.99 6.59
C ILE A 151 -18.71 -9.72 7.84
N VAL A 152 -18.62 -11.03 7.76
CA VAL A 152 -18.10 -11.86 8.84
C VAL A 152 -16.58 -12.00 8.67
N ALA A 153 -15.80 -11.57 9.66
CA ALA A 153 -14.36 -11.79 9.68
C ALA A 153 -14.01 -13.19 10.21
N VAL A 154 -12.94 -13.78 9.70
CA VAL A 154 -12.44 -15.08 10.19
C VAL A 154 -11.88 -14.97 11.60
N TYR A 155 -11.40 -13.80 11.98
CA TYR A 155 -10.94 -13.47 13.34
C TYR A 155 -11.06 -11.98 13.63
N ASN A 156 -11.14 -11.64 14.91
CA ASN A 156 -11.30 -10.26 15.35
C ASN A 156 -9.93 -9.59 15.53
N ALA A 157 -9.64 -8.64 14.64
CA ALA A 157 -8.44 -7.81 14.75
C ALA A 157 -8.74 -6.52 15.54
N THR A 158 -7.90 -6.18 16.50
CA THR A 158 -8.16 -5.12 17.49
C THR A 158 -7.78 -3.70 17.03
N SER A 159 -6.82 -3.57 16.11
CA SER A 159 -6.37 -2.24 15.61
C SER A 159 -7.30 -1.67 14.54
N THR A 160 -7.16 -0.38 14.22
CA THR A 160 -7.91 0.31 13.15
C THR A 160 -7.63 -0.29 11.77
N SER A 161 -8.56 -0.07 10.81
CA SER A 161 -8.51 -0.75 9.51
C SER A 161 -7.47 -0.17 8.57
N PHE A 162 -7.46 1.16 8.37
CA PHE A 162 -6.60 1.83 7.39
C PHE A 162 -5.28 2.33 7.99
N PRO A 163 -4.17 2.16 7.25
CA PRO A 163 -3.96 1.25 6.13
C PRO A 163 -3.77 -0.20 6.59
N SER A 164 -3.81 -1.17 5.65
CA SER A 164 -3.51 -2.56 5.95
C SER A 164 -2.02 -2.77 6.23
N GLY A 165 -1.65 -3.02 7.48
CA GLY A 165 -0.25 -3.17 7.88
C GLY A 165 0.42 -4.41 7.25
N HIS A 166 -0.30 -5.56 7.17
CA HIS A 166 0.23 -6.75 6.50
C HIS A 166 0.57 -6.47 5.03
N THR A 167 -0.32 -5.77 4.33
CA THR A 167 -0.10 -5.39 2.94
C THR A 167 1.04 -4.39 2.82
N SER A 168 1.06 -3.36 3.66
CA SER A 168 2.10 -2.33 3.63
C SER A 168 3.49 -2.95 3.81
N THR A 169 3.69 -3.70 4.87
CA THR A 169 4.99 -4.31 5.15
C THR A 169 5.39 -5.36 4.10
N SER A 170 4.45 -6.14 3.56
CA SER A 170 4.78 -7.07 2.48
C SER A 170 5.22 -6.37 1.20
N PHE A 171 4.57 -5.27 0.82
CA PHE A 171 4.99 -4.45 -0.32
C PHE A 171 6.30 -3.69 -0.05
N ALA A 172 6.54 -3.27 1.19
CA ALA A 172 7.82 -2.68 1.57
C ALA A 172 8.98 -3.66 1.37
N VAL A 173 8.83 -4.90 1.86
CA VAL A 173 9.83 -5.97 1.69
C VAL A 173 10.00 -6.31 0.21
N ALA A 174 8.91 -6.51 -0.54
CA ALA A 174 8.96 -6.85 -1.95
C ALA A 174 9.67 -5.75 -2.77
N THR A 175 9.36 -4.50 -2.52
CA THR A 175 9.99 -3.36 -3.19
C THR A 175 11.47 -3.25 -2.84
N ALA A 176 11.81 -3.39 -1.56
CA ALA A 176 13.20 -3.33 -1.11
C ALA A 176 14.05 -4.45 -1.74
N LEU A 177 13.55 -5.69 -1.75
CA LEU A 177 14.21 -6.82 -2.40
C LEU A 177 14.40 -6.62 -3.90
N SER A 178 13.34 -6.15 -4.57
CA SER A 178 13.36 -5.90 -6.02
C SER A 178 14.38 -4.83 -6.40
N ARG A 179 14.59 -3.85 -5.55
CA ARG A 179 15.59 -2.79 -5.76
C ARG A 179 17.00 -3.20 -5.38
N ALA A 180 17.14 -4.01 -4.33
CA ALA A 180 18.45 -4.59 -3.93
C ALA A 180 18.96 -5.63 -4.95
N TYR A 181 18.04 -6.41 -5.52
CA TYR A 181 18.32 -7.48 -6.48
C TYR A 181 17.40 -7.36 -7.69
N PRO A 182 17.69 -6.48 -8.69
CA PRO A 182 16.81 -6.18 -9.81
C PRO A 182 16.84 -7.28 -10.89
N LYS A 183 16.43 -8.48 -10.50
CA LYS A 183 16.32 -9.66 -11.38
C LYS A 183 14.86 -10.10 -11.42
N TRP A 184 14.36 -10.46 -12.62
CA TRP A 184 12.95 -10.82 -12.81
C TRP A 184 12.48 -11.94 -11.87
N TYR A 185 13.35 -12.92 -11.58
CA TYR A 185 13.09 -14.04 -10.67
C TYR A 185 13.09 -13.62 -9.17
N VAL A 186 13.46 -12.41 -8.83
CA VAL A 186 13.29 -11.81 -7.51
C VAL A 186 12.06 -10.91 -7.51
N ILE A 187 11.92 -10.04 -8.52
CA ILE A 187 10.84 -9.07 -8.62
C ILE A 187 9.48 -9.77 -8.68
N GLY A 188 9.31 -10.71 -9.64
CA GLY A 188 8.05 -11.41 -9.86
C GLY A 188 7.53 -12.13 -8.61
N PRO A 189 8.29 -13.07 -8.02
CA PRO A 189 7.88 -13.79 -6.82
C PRO A 189 7.64 -12.88 -5.61
N SER A 190 8.44 -11.83 -5.41
CA SER A 190 8.28 -10.90 -4.29
C SER A 190 6.96 -10.14 -4.35
N TYR A 191 6.61 -9.57 -5.51
CA TYR A 191 5.35 -8.86 -5.66
C TYR A 191 4.14 -9.81 -5.71
N LEU A 192 4.28 -11.01 -6.27
CA LEU A 192 3.22 -12.03 -6.24
C LEU A 192 2.91 -12.42 -4.79
N TRP A 193 3.93 -12.67 -3.97
CA TRP A 193 3.76 -12.93 -2.55
C TRP A 193 3.09 -11.75 -1.84
N ALA A 194 3.57 -10.51 -2.05
CA ALA A 194 2.98 -9.33 -1.40
C ALA A 194 1.51 -9.11 -1.79
N ALA A 195 1.17 -9.30 -3.07
CA ALA A 195 -0.21 -9.24 -3.55
C ALA A 195 -1.08 -10.34 -2.93
N SER A 196 -0.55 -11.56 -2.79
CA SER A 196 -1.25 -12.70 -2.16
C SER A 196 -1.51 -12.44 -0.67
N VAL A 197 -0.54 -11.83 0.04
CA VAL A 197 -0.75 -11.35 1.42
C VAL A 197 -1.86 -10.30 1.45
N GLY A 198 -1.83 -9.30 0.55
CA GLY A 198 -2.88 -8.28 0.46
C GLY A 198 -4.27 -8.88 0.20
N TYR A 199 -4.37 -9.81 -0.77
CA TYR A 199 -5.61 -10.52 -1.07
C TYR A 199 -6.13 -11.31 0.13
N SER A 200 -5.25 -12.00 0.85
CA SER A 200 -5.65 -12.76 2.05
C SER A 200 -6.34 -11.89 3.08
N ARG A 201 -5.96 -10.59 3.22
CA ARG A 201 -6.58 -9.67 4.18
C ARG A 201 -8.04 -9.34 3.83
N MET A 202 -8.33 -9.23 2.54
CA MET A 202 -9.71 -9.05 2.04
C MET A 202 -10.51 -10.33 2.20
N TYR A 203 -9.96 -11.47 1.78
CA TYR A 203 -10.62 -12.77 1.91
C TYR A 203 -10.97 -13.09 3.36
N LEU A 204 -10.08 -12.81 4.31
CA LEU A 204 -10.33 -13.01 5.75
C LEU A 204 -11.32 -11.99 6.35
N GLY A 205 -11.79 -10.99 5.59
CA GLY A 205 -12.79 -10.00 6.01
C GLY A 205 -12.29 -8.97 7.02
N VAL A 206 -10.98 -8.80 7.14
CA VAL A 206 -10.37 -7.93 8.17
C VAL A 206 -9.94 -6.56 7.66
N HIS A 207 -9.83 -6.38 6.33
CA HIS A 207 -9.50 -5.12 5.67
C HIS A 207 -10.33 -4.92 4.41
N TYR A 208 -10.66 -3.68 4.12
CA TYR A 208 -11.28 -3.28 2.87
C TYR A 208 -10.27 -3.32 1.70
N PRO A 209 -10.73 -3.51 0.43
CA PRO A 209 -9.89 -3.33 -0.76
C PRO A 209 -9.11 -2.02 -0.75
N SER A 210 -9.73 -0.91 -0.39
CA SER A 210 -9.07 0.40 -0.28
C SER A 210 -8.00 0.47 0.82
N ASP A 211 -8.13 -0.28 1.94
CA ASP A 211 -7.08 -0.39 2.96
C ASP A 211 -5.86 -1.17 2.42
N VAL A 212 -6.13 -2.21 1.63
CA VAL A 212 -5.10 -3.03 0.97
C VAL A 212 -4.35 -2.20 -0.07
N PHE A 213 -5.07 -1.48 -0.92
CA PHE A 213 -4.48 -0.57 -1.90
C PHE A 213 -3.63 0.52 -1.23
N GLY A 214 -4.18 1.20 -0.21
CA GLY A 214 -3.44 2.20 0.57
C GLY A 214 -2.19 1.62 1.25
N GLY A 215 -2.27 0.40 1.76
CA GLY A 215 -1.13 -0.32 2.31
C GLY A 215 -0.06 -0.61 1.25
N ALA A 216 -0.45 -1.13 0.08
CA ALA A 216 0.47 -1.41 -1.01
C ALA A 216 1.23 -0.15 -1.48
N LEU A 217 0.52 0.97 -1.61
CA LEU A 217 1.13 2.26 -1.93
C LEU A 217 2.09 2.72 -0.84
N LEU A 218 1.70 2.65 0.42
CA LEU A 218 2.54 3.06 1.55
C LEU A 218 3.84 2.26 1.58
N GLY A 219 3.77 0.93 1.55
CA GLY A 219 4.96 0.06 1.61
C GLY A 219 5.90 0.26 0.43
N THR A 220 5.34 0.36 -0.79
CA THR A 220 6.13 0.64 -2.00
C THR A 220 6.83 1.99 -1.89
N THR A 221 6.11 3.04 -1.51
CA THR A 221 6.68 4.40 -1.40
C THR A 221 7.73 4.49 -0.31
N THR A 222 7.48 3.91 0.87
CA THR A 222 8.45 3.92 1.97
C THR A 222 9.78 3.32 1.54
N SER A 223 9.76 2.13 0.90
CA SER A 223 10.97 1.49 0.42
C SER A 223 11.60 2.22 -0.77
N TRP A 224 10.81 2.92 -1.57
CA TRP A 224 11.31 3.68 -2.71
C TRP A 224 12.04 4.96 -2.28
N LEU A 225 11.58 5.62 -1.22
CA LEU A 225 12.22 6.80 -0.63
C LEU A 225 13.54 6.45 0.06
N LEU A 226 13.68 5.24 0.58
CA LEU A 226 14.93 4.72 1.10
C LEU A 226 15.83 4.28 -0.07
N LYS A 227 17.14 4.46 0.06
CA LYS A 227 18.08 4.04 -0.97
C LYS A 227 18.75 2.74 -0.57
N PRO A 228 18.85 1.73 -1.48
CA PRO A 228 19.79 0.65 -1.26
C PRO A 228 21.21 1.25 -1.17
N ALA A 229 22.00 0.73 -0.27
CA ALA A 229 23.30 1.30 0.02
C ALA A 229 24.29 1.18 -1.15
N PHE A 230 24.01 0.28 -2.11
CA PHE A 230 24.78 0.12 -3.33
C PHE A 230 23.87 -0.01 -4.57
N LYS A 231 24.26 0.69 -5.63
CA LYS A 231 23.89 0.39 -7.00
C LYS A 231 24.95 -0.53 -7.60
#